data_fa2f80cd9a8c818c1fa9fe1674b57901
#
_entry.id   fa2f80cd9a8c818c1fa9fe1674b57901
#
_cell.length_a   1.000
_cell.length_b   1.000
_cell.length_c   1.000
_cell.angle_alpha   90.00
_cell.angle_beta   90.00
_cell.angle_gamma   90.00
#
_symmetry.space_group_name_H-M   'P 1'
#
loop_
_entity.id
_entity.type
_entity.pdbx_description
1 polymer ?
#
loop_
_entity_poly.entity_id
_entity_poly.type
_entity_poly.pdbx_seq_one_letter_code
_entity_poly.pdbx_strand_id
1 'polypeptide(L)'
;MPVQRVCRPDHTFRGFQGQIESGAVSVGDTIVTLPSNEHAKVKSILVGDKNADTADEGRPVTIQLDKEVDVSRGCVLTTTHLPVSKNFTATILWMDDQELTVGKDYLVKLGTKTIPGILKNIQYKIDVNTGEYIPVGRLKKNEIAVCDIVLQEEIVLDAFLTHKTLGELILIDRITNMTSACGVV
;
A
#
# COMPACT_ATOMS: atom_id res chain seq x y z
N MET A 1 -7.53 -6.31 4.39
CA MET A 1 -6.29 -6.74 5.08
C MET A 1 -5.14 -6.78 4.09
N PRO A 2 -4.15 -5.90 4.17
CA PRO A 2 -2.90 -6.03 3.42
C PRO A 2 -2.09 -7.23 3.92
N VAL A 3 -1.56 -8.02 2.99
CA VAL A 3 -0.76 -9.21 3.31
C VAL A 3 0.68 -8.79 3.62
N GLN A 4 1.14 -9.05 4.84
CA GLN A 4 2.49 -8.75 5.30
C GLN A 4 3.44 -9.94 5.10
N ARG A 5 2.91 -11.16 5.23
CA ARG A 5 3.68 -12.40 5.12
C ARG A 5 2.80 -13.56 4.67
N VAL A 6 3.36 -14.46 3.89
CA VAL A 6 2.77 -15.79 3.62
C VAL A 6 3.49 -16.81 4.50
N CYS A 7 2.72 -17.56 5.29
CA CYS A 7 3.23 -18.61 6.16
C CYS A 7 2.85 -19.98 5.59
N ARG A 8 3.84 -20.84 5.36
CA ARG A 8 3.64 -22.19 4.83
C ARG A 8 4.57 -23.16 5.58
N PRO A 9 4.22 -23.55 6.82
CA PRO A 9 5.07 -24.42 7.62
C PRO A 9 5.17 -25.84 7.02
N ASP A 10 4.13 -26.30 6.31
CA ASP A 10 4.07 -27.59 5.64
C ASP A 10 3.17 -27.54 4.39
N HIS A 11 2.90 -28.70 3.77
CA HIS A 11 2.11 -28.80 2.54
C HIS A 11 0.59 -28.66 2.77
N THR A 12 0.13 -28.76 4.01
CA THR A 12 -1.31 -28.74 4.35
C THR A 12 -1.82 -27.36 4.76
N PHE A 13 -0.90 -26.44 5.11
CA PHE A 13 -1.23 -25.13 5.59
C PHE A 13 -0.56 -24.03 4.78
N ARG A 14 -1.37 -23.10 4.27
CA ARG A 14 -0.91 -21.84 3.70
C ARG A 14 -1.73 -20.70 4.30
N GLY A 15 -1.11 -19.90 5.13
CA GLY A 15 -1.74 -18.77 5.82
C GLY A 15 -1.23 -17.43 5.33
N PHE A 16 -2.12 -16.46 5.25
CA PHE A 16 -1.84 -15.07 4.89
C PHE A 16 -1.90 -14.23 6.16
N GLN A 17 -0.75 -13.67 6.54
CA GLN A 17 -0.61 -12.89 7.77
C GLN A 17 -0.71 -11.40 7.48
N GLY A 18 -1.46 -10.69 8.32
CA GLY A 18 -1.65 -9.24 8.23
C GLY A 18 -2.54 -8.74 9.35
N GLN A 19 -2.84 -7.45 9.33
CA GLN A 19 -3.78 -6.82 10.25
C GLN A 19 -5.07 -6.50 9.52
N ILE A 20 -6.21 -6.69 10.17
CA ILE A 20 -7.50 -6.21 9.66
C ILE A 20 -7.50 -4.68 9.75
N GLU A 21 -7.52 -4.00 8.60
CA GLU A 21 -7.46 -2.53 8.54
C GLU A 21 -8.82 -1.88 8.76
N SER A 22 -9.89 -2.57 8.38
CA SER A 22 -11.27 -2.08 8.54
C SER A 22 -12.26 -3.23 8.54
N GLY A 23 -13.37 -3.06 9.25
CA GLY A 23 -14.46 -4.03 9.33
C GLY A 23 -14.09 -5.30 10.07
N ALA A 24 -14.72 -6.40 9.69
CA ALA A 24 -14.51 -7.72 10.26
C ALA A 24 -14.45 -8.79 9.18
N VAL A 25 -13.86 -9.93 9.49
CA VAL A 25 -13.83 -11.12 8.63
C VAL A 25 -14.22 -12.35 9.44
N SER A 26 -15.04 -13.23 8.86
CA SER A 26 -15.51 -14.47 9.46
C SER A 26 -15.14 -15.69 8.62
N VAL A 27 -15.03 -16.83 9.28
CA VAL A 27 -14.89 -18.13 8.59
C VAL A 27 -16.09 -18.34 7.66
N GLY A 28 -15.85 -18.71 6.42
CA GLY A 28 -16.85 -18.88 5.37
C GLY A 28 -17.09 -17.65 4.50
N ASP A 29 -16.62 -16.47 4.90
CA ASP A 29 -16.72 -15.26 4.06
C ASP A 29 -16.02 -15.44 2.73
N THR A 30 -16.62 -14.87 1.67
CA THR A 30 -15.97 -14.80 0.36
C THR A 30 -15.05 -13.59 0.31
N ILE A 31 -13.79 -13.84 0.03
CA ILE A 31 -12.75 -12.83 -0.10
C ILE A 31 -12.32 -12.70 -1.56
N VAL A 32 -12.03 -11.47 -1.97
CA VAL A 32 -11.35 -11.14 -3.22
C VAL A 32 -9.88 -10.87 -2.91
N THR A 33 -9.00 -11.45 -3.70
CA THR A 33 -7.56 -11.20 -3.62
C THR A 33 -7.17 -10.14 -4.66
N LEU A 34 -6.53 -9.07 -4.25
CA LEU A 34 -6.12 -7.99 -5.15
C LEU A 34 -4.58 -7.91 -5.23
N PRO A 35 -4.02 -7.60 -6.39
CA PRO A 35 -4.65 -7.20 -7.65
C PRO A 35 -5.14 -8.34 -8.54
N SER A 36 -4.90 -9.63 -8.22
CA SER A 36 -5.24 -10.78 -9.08
C SER A 36 -6.75 -10.97 -9.34
N ASN A 37 -7.60 -10.37 -8.49
CA ASN A 37 -9.06 -10.46 -8.55
C ASN A 37 -9.63 -11.89 -8.49
N GLU A 38 -8.93 -12.78 -7.77
CA GLU A 38 -9.43 -14.13 -7.52
C GLU A 38 -10.35 -14.16 -6.29
N HIS A 39 -11.35 -15.04 -6.32
CA HIS A 39 -12.28 -15.23 -5.21
C HIS A 39 -11.98 -16.53 -4.48
N ALA A 40 -11.97 -16.49 -3.15
CA ALA A 40 -11.81 -17.68 -2.30
C ALA A 40 -12.62 -17.49 -1.01
N LYS A 41 -12.87 -18.58 -0.29
CA LYS A 41 -13.53 -18.51 1.01
C LYS A 41 -12.53 -18.60 2.15
N VAL A 42 -12.80 -17.91 3.23
CA VAL A 42 -12.05 -18.05 4.48
C VAL A 42 -12.29 -19.43 5.06
N LYS A 43 -11.23 -20.26 5.09
CA LYS A 43 -11.26 -21.60 5.65
C LYS A 43 -11.05 -21.61 7.16
N SER A 44 -10.10 -20.78 7.65
CA SER A 44 -9.82 -20.63 9.07
C SER A 44 -9.16 -19.28 9.34
N ILE A 45 -9.32 -18.80 10.58
CA ILE A 45 -8.70 -17.58 11.09
C ILE A 45 -7.94 -17.95 12.37
N LEU A 46 -6.68 -17.51 12.47
CA LEU A 46 -5.90 -17.59 13.69
C LEU A 46 -5.61 -16.19 14.20
N VAL A 47 -5.87 -15.96 15.49
CA VAL A 47 -5.44 -14.77 16.24
C VAL A 47 -4.35 -15.22 17.22
N GLY A 48 -3.10 -14.87 16.90
CA GLY A 48 -1.96 -15.52 17.52
C GLY A 48 -1.89 -17.00 17.13
N ASP A 49 -2.00 -17.90 18.11
CA ASP A 49 -2.00 -19.37 17.96
C ASP A 49 -3.39 -20.00 18.13
N LYS A 50 -4.43 -19.19 18.36
CA LYS A 50 -5.80 -19.66 18.62
C LYS A 50 -6.71 -19.50 17.41
N ASN A 51 -7.53 -20.52 17.17
CA ASN A 51 -8.62 -20.42 16.20
C ASN A 51 -9.65 -19.38 16.64
N ALA A 52 -10.17 -18.64 15.68
CA ALA A 52 -11.25 -17.69 15.85
C ALA A 52 -12.26 -17.86 14.70
N ASP A 53 -13.54 -17.69 15.00
CA ASP A 53 -14.60 -17.70 13.98
C ASP A 53 -14.70 -16.37 13.26
N THR A 54 -14.34 -15.28 13.96
CA THR A 54 -14.38 -13.90 13.45
C THR A 54 -13.19 -13.10 13.99
N ALA A 55 -12.71 -12.15 13.21
CA ALA A 55 -11.70 -11.16 13.62
C ALA A 55 -12.11 -9.77 13.17
N ASP A 56 -12.01 -8.81 14.10
CA ASP A 56 -12.38 -7.41 13.91
C ASP A 56 -11.18 -6.54 13.52
N GLU A 57 -11.48 -5.30 13.16
CA GLU A 57 -10.50 -4.25 12.87
C GLU A 57 -9.41 -4.14 13.95
N GLY A 58 -8.18 -3.89 13.50
CA GLY A 58 -7.00 -3.76 14.36
C GLY A 58 -6.39 -5.10 14.80
N ARG A 59 -7.03 -6.24 14.53
CA ARG A 59 -6.52 -7.55 14.92
C ARG A 59 -5.45 -8.06 13.95
N PRO A 60 -4.27 -8.46 14.43
CA PRO A 60 -3.32 -9.24 13.64
C PRO A 60 -3.83 -10.68 13.52
N VAL A 61 -3.89 -11.17 12.29
CA VAL A 61 -4.47 -12.49 11.98
C VAL A 61 -3.63 -13.27 10.99
N THR A 62 -3.84 -14.60 11.00
CA THR A 62 -3.46 -15.49 9.92
C THR A 62 -4.73 -16.06 9.29
N ILE A 63 -4.99 -15.75 8.03
CA ILE A 63 -6.15 -16.26 7.29
C ILE A 63 -5.70 -17.38 6.37
N GLN A 64 -6.36 -18.54 6.45
CA GLN A 64 -6.24 -19.62 5.48
C GLN A 64 -7.46 -19.59 4.55
N LEU A 65 -7.23 -19.75 3.25
CA LEU A 65 -8.29 -19.83 2.25
C LEU A 65 -8.57 -21.27 1.86
N ASP A 66 -9.76 -21.52 1.30
CA ASP A 66 -10.25 -22.84 0.93
C ASP A 66 -9.59 -23.43 -0.33
N LYS A 67 -8.91 -22.57 -1.11
CA LYS A 67 -8.16 -22.96 -2.31
C LYS A 67 -6.85 -22.19 -2.45
N GLU A 68 -5.96 -22.67 -3.30
CA GLU A 68 -4.76 -21.94 -3.69
C GLU A 68 -5.13 -20.74 -4.55
N VAL A 69 -4.53 -19.58 -4.24
CA VAL A 69 -4.69 -18.31 -4.94
C VAL A 69 -3.32 -17.66 -5.10
N ASP A 70 -3.19 -16.79 -6.12
CA ASP A 70 -1.95 -16.03 -6.30
C ASP A 70 -1.92 -14.83 -5.36
N VAL A 71 -1.45 -15.08 -4.14
CA VAL A 71 -1.29 -14.07 -3.09
C VAL A 71 0.11 -14.14 -2.51
N SER A 72 0.75 -13.00 -2.49
CA SER A 72 2.07 -12.77 -1.88
C SER A 72 2.04 -11.54 -0.97
N ARG A 73 3.18 -11.21 -0.35
CA ARG A 73 3.33 -9.95 0.37
C ARG A 73 3.04 -8.78 -0.57
N GLY A 74 2.20 -7.85 -0.13
CA GLY A 74 1.77 -6.69 -0.91
C GLY A 74 0.42 -6.86 -1.60
N CYS A 75 -0.13 -8.07 -1.68
CA CYS A 75 -1.53 -8.28 -2.04
C CYS A 75 -2.47 -7.84 -0.93
N VAL A 76 -3.73 -7.64 -1.26
CA VAL A 76 -4.77 -7.28 -0.29
C VAL A 76 -5.90 -8.29 -0.35
N LEU A 77 -6.32 -8.79 0.80
CA LEU A 77 -7.53 -9.59 0.96
C LEU A 77 -8.66 -8.66 1.37
N THR A 78 -9.76 -8.68 0.62
CA THR A 78 -10.89 -7.77 0.84
C THR A 78 -12.22 -8.44 0.57
N THR A 79 -13.28 -7.95 1.21
CA THR A 79 -14.68 -8.30 0.93
C THR A 79 -15.37 -7.22 0.09
N THR A 80 -14.70 -6.08 -0.14
CA THR A 80 -15.22 -4.93 -0.87
C THR A 80 -14.34 -4.60 -2.06
N HIS A 81 -14.87 -3.83 -3.01
CA HIS A 81 -14.09 -3.33 -4.13
C HIS A 81 -13.12 -2.24 -3.66
N LEU A 82 -11.83 -2.40 -3.97
CA LEU A 82 -10.79 -1.39 -3.75
C LEU A 82 -10.15 -1.00 -5.08
N PRO A 83 -9.73 0.27 -5.24
CA PRO A 83 -9.05 0.71 -6.44
C PRO A 83 -7.70 0.00 -6.64
N VAL A 84 -7.43 -0.39 -7.88
CA VAL A 84 -6.16 -0.96 -8.33
C VAL A 84 -5.64 -0.10 -9.46
N SER A 85 -4.45 0.45 -9.31
CA SER A 85 -3.84 1.29 -10.35
C SER A 85 -2.32 1.29 -10.24
N LYS A 86 -1.66 1.64 -11.34
CA LYS A 86 -0.23 1.98 -11.38
C LYS A 86 0.02 3.48 -11.53
N ASN A 87 -1.04 4.28 -11.73
CA ASN A 87 -0.95 5.73 -11.87
C ASN A 87 -1.80 6.38 -10.79
N PHE A 88 -1.22 7.27 -10.02
CA PHE A 88 -1.96 8.00 -8.98
C PHE A 88 -1.31 9.34 -8.68
N THR A 89 -2.09 10.21 -8.06
CA THR A 89 -1.63 11.50 -7.53
C THR A 89 -1.43 11.39 -6.03
N ALA A 90 -0.35 11.96 -5.52
CA ALA A 90 -0.06 12.00 -4.09
C ALA A 90 0.44 13.37 -3.66
N THR A 91 0.10 13.77 -2.45
CA THR A 91 0.72 14.90 -1.76
C THR A 91 1.98 14.40 -1.07
N ILE A 92 3.14 14.93 -1.44
CA ILE A 92 4.44 14.51 -0.88
C ILE A 92 5.13 15.65 -0.16
N LEU A 93 5.87 15.30 0.90
CA LEU A 93 6.88 16.13 1.54
C LEU A 93 8.26 15.68 1.07
N TRP A 94 8.99 16.58 0.43
CA TRP A 94 10.35 16.31 -0.03
C TRP A 94 11.36 16.46 1.13
N MET A 95 12.18 15.44 1.40
CA MET A 95 13.09 15.40 2.55
C MET A 95 14.57 15.33 2.17
N ASP A 96 14.88 15.07 0.88
CA ASP A 96 16.25 14.94 0.39
C ASP A 96 16.93 16.32 0.29
N ASP A 97 18.26 16.34 0.48
CA ASP A 97 19.06 17.55 0.28
C ASP A 97 19.21 17.91 -1.21
N GLN A 98 19.14 16.91 -2.09
CA GLN A 98 19.09 17.13 -3.53
C GLN A 98 17.67 17.53 -3.96
N GLU A 99 17.59 18.51 -4.86
CA GLU A 99 16.28 18.92 -5.40
C GLU A 99 15.62 17.76 -6.16
N LEU A 100 14.30 17.59 -5.94
CA LEU A 100 13.50 16.66 -6.70
C LEU A 100 13.48 17.08 -8.17
N THR A 101 13.78 16.13 -9.05
CA THR A 101 13.67 16.26 -10.49
C THR A 101 12.70 15.22 -11.03
N VAL A 102 11.77 15.65 -11.90
CA VAL A 102 10.82 14.73 -12.54
C VAL A 102 11.54 13.71 -13.43
N GLY A 103 10.97 12.51 -13.55
CA GLY A 103 11.51 11.43 -14.38
C GLY A 103 12.58 10.57 -13.71
N LYS A 104 13.02 10.90 -12.50
CA LYS A 104 13.95 10.04 -11.74
C LYS A 104 13.23 8.81 -11.19
N ASP A 105 13.93 7.67 -11.22
CA ASP A 105 13.46 6.40 -10.67
C ASP A 105 13.63 6.33 -9.15
N TYR A 106 12.56 5.90 -8.48
CA TYR A 106 12.53 5.62 -7.05
C TYR A 106 11.99 4.22 -6.78
N LEU A 107 12.26 3.67 -5.61
CA LEU A 107 11.44 2.62 -5.03
C LEU A 107 10.31 3.30 -4.27
N VAL A 108 9.09 3.05 -4.70
CA VAL A 108 7.87 3.52 -4.03
C VAL A 108 7.41 2.42 -3.08
N LYS A 109 7.48 2.67 -1.79
CA LYS A 109 6.93 1.78 -0.78
C LYS A 109 5.56 2.30 -0.37
N LEU A 110 4.52 1.53 -0.68
CA LEU A 110 3.14 1.79 -0.32
C LEU A 110 2.57 0.55 0.37
N GLY A 111 2.09 0.73 1.59
CA GLY A 111 1.66 -0.39 2.42
C GLY A 111 2.79 -1.40 2.64
N THR A 112 2.52 -2.65 2.29
CA THR A 112 3.47 -3.76 2.45
C THR A 112 4.28 -4.06 1.18
N LYS A 113 4.05 -3.33 0.07
CA LYS A 113 4.70 -3.53 -1.21
C LYS A 113 5.74 -2.43 -1.50
N THR A 114 6.81 -2.80 -2.19
CA THR A 114 7.82 -1.87 -2.68
C THR A 114 7.97 -2.12 -4.18
N ILE A 115 7.74 -1.09 -5.00
CA ILE A 115 7.66 -1.17 -6.45
C ILE A 115 8.51 -0.05 -7.06
N PRO A 116 9.28 -0.32 -8.12
CA PRO A 116 9.90 0.75 -8.89
C PRO A 116 8.84 1.68 -9.49
N GLY A 117 9.10 2.97 -9.42
CA GLY A 117 8.21 3.98 -9.99
C GLY A 117 8.94 5.28 -10.28
N ILE A 118 8.30 6.13 -11.05
CA ILE A 118 8.81 7.46 -11.38
C ILE A 118 7.84 8.54 -10.91
N LEU A 119 8.38 9.65 -10.47
CA LEU A 119 7.62 10.88 -10.31
C LEU A 119 7.53 11.54 -11.68
N LYS A 120 6.34 11.46 -12.31
CA LYS A 120 6.11 11.89 -13.68
C LYS A 120 5.97 13.40 -13.81
N ASN A 121 5.32 14.03 -12.82
CA ASN A 121 4.99 15.45 -12.86
C ASN A 121 4.85 16.02 -11.44
N ILE A 122 5.18 17.28 -11.28
CA ILE A 122 4.81 18.11 -10.12
C ILE A 122 3.67 19.00 -10.58
N GLN A 123 2.46 18.76 -10.07
CA GLN A 123 1.31 19.59 -10.45
C GLN A 123 1.46 21.00 -9.90
N TYR A 124 1.74 21.11 -8.60
CA TYR A 124 2.01 22.37 -7.91
C TYR A 124 2.64 22.12 -6.54
N LYS A 125 3.34 23.11 -6.04
CA LYS A 125 3.81 23.20 -4.66
C LYS A 125 2.75 23.89 -3.80
N ILE A 126 2.62 23.47 -2.55
CA ILE A 126 1.77 24.10 -1.54
C ILE A 126 2.64 24.99 -0.65
N ASP A 127 2.35 26.30 -0.60
CA ASP A 127 2.97 27.15 0.38
C ASP A 127 2.31 26.92 1.74
N VAL A 128 3.08 26.41 2.69
CA VAL A 128 2.56 26.02 4.01
C VAL A 128 2.14 27.23 4.88
N ASN A 129 2.59 28.44 4.55
CA ASN A 129 2.27 29.65 5.30
C ASN A 129 0.98 30.30 4.79
N THR A 130 0.78 30.31 3.46
CA THR A 130 -0.37 30.99 2.82
C THR A 130 -1.44 30.01 2.34
N GLY A 131 -1.10 28.73 2.15
CA GLY A 131 -1.97 27.72 1.53
C GLY A 131 -2.07 27.87 0.01
N GLU A 132 -1.28 28.74 -0.61
CA GLU A 132 -1.33 28.97 -2.05
C GLU A 132 -0.71 27.82 -2.84
N TYR A 133 -1.24 27.59 -4.05
CA TYR A 133 -0.75 26.60 -5.01
C TYR A 133 0.17 27.26 -6.03
N ILE A 134 1.45 26.90 -6.01
CA ILE A 134 2.50 27.54 -6.80
C ILE A 134 3.00 26.55 -7.84
N PRO A 135 2.90 26.85 -9.17
CA PRO A 135 3.51 26.06 -10.21
C PRO A 135 5.03 26.04 -10.07
N VAL A 136 5.62 24.84 -10.01
CA VAL A 136 7.07 24.66 -9.92
C VAL A 136 7.52 23.44 -10.72
N GLY A 137 8.75 23.45 -11.21
CA GLY A 137 9.36 22.31 -11.91
C GLY A 137 10.30 21.47 -11.03
N ARG A 138 10.55 21.90 -9.79
CA ARG A 138 11.46 21.25 -8.84
C ARG A 138 10.98 21.47 -7.42
N LEU A 139 11.36 20.59 -6.50
CA LEU A 139 11.13 20.77 -5.06
C LEU A 139 12.46 20.77 -4.33
N LYS A 140 12.55 21.67 -3.36
CA LYS A 140 13.63 21.72 -2.38
C LYS A 140 13.21 20.98 -1.11
N LYS A 141 14.19 20.66 -0.29
CA LYS A 141 13.97 20.05 1.03
C LYS A 141 12.93 20.82 1.84
N ASN A 142 12.04 20.06 2.50
CA ASN A 142 10.93 20.56 3.31
C ASN A 142 9.82 21.27 2.51
N GLU A 143 9.77 21.11 1.20
CA GLU A 143 8.66 21.58 0.39
C GLU A 143 7.61 20.48 0.20
N ILE A 144 6.33 20.89 0.19
CA ILE A 144 5.18 20.01 -0.02
C ILE A 144 4.60 20.27 -1.41
N ALA A 145 4.29 19.21 -2.14
CA ALA A 145 3.70 19.33 -3.46
C ALA A 145 2.76 18.17 -3.78
N VAL A 146 1.86 18.42 -4.71
CA VAL A 146 1.02 17.41 -5.34
C VAL A 146 1.71 16.92 -6.61
N CYS A 147 1.91 15.61 -6.68
CA CYS A 147 2.72 14.98 -7.71
C CYS A 147 2.02 13.77 -8.33
N ASP A 148 2.25 13.57 -9.64
CA ASP A 148 1.79 12.38 -10.36
C ASP A 148 2.88 11.31 -10.32
N ILE A 149 2.53 10.12 -9.84
CA ILE A 149 3.42 8.97 -9.68
C ILE A 149 2.95 7.84 -10.60
N VAL A 150 3.91 7.19 -11.26
CA VAL A 150 3.67 6.04 -12.14
C VAL A 150 4.52 4.89 -11.66
N LEU A 151 3.90 3.76 -11.33
CA LEU A 151 4.54 2.52 -10.91
C LEU A 151 4.77 1.58 -12.10
N GLN A 152 5.69 0.64 -11.98
CA GLN A 152 5.91 -0.39 -13.00
C GLN A 152 4.80 -1.44 -13.05
N GLU A 153 4.12 -1.68 -11.93
CA GLU A 153 3.02 -2.65 -11.82
C GLU A 153 1.84 -2.07 -11.03
N GLU A 154 0.70 -2.73 -11.13
CA GLU A 154 -0.51 -2.34 -10.40
C GLU A 154 -0.39 -2.63 -8.91
N ILE A 155 -0.98 -1.76 -8.11
CA ILE A 155 -1.09 -1.87 -6.66
C ILE A 155 -2.48 -1.49 -6.21
N VAL A 156 -2.92 -2.09 -5.12
CA VAL A 156 -4.12 -1.62 -4.39
C VAL A 156 -3.76 -0.34 -3.66
N LEU A 157 -4.51 0.70 -3.89
CA LEU A 157 -4.35 2.00 -3.22
C LEU A 157 -5.71 2.60 -2.88
N ASP A 158 -5.73 3.42 -1.85
CA ASP A 158 -6.92 4.18 -1.46
C ASP A 158 -6.50 5.50 -0.80
N ALA A 159 -7.45 6.42 -0.64
CA ALA A 159 -7.18 7.66 0.06
C ALA A 159 -6.71 7.41 1.50
N PHE A 160 -5.65 8.09 1.92
CA PHE A 160 -5.08 7.95 3.27
C PHE A 160 -6.09 8.13 4.39
N LEU A 161 -7.07 9.03 4.20
CA LEU A 161 -8.13 9.26 5.18
C LEU A 161 -9.10 8.08 5.32
N THR A 162 -9.20 7.22 4.30
CA THR A 162 -10.06 6.03 4.30
C THR A 162 -9.31 4.81 4.84
N HIS A 163 -8.16 4.52 4.25
CA HIS A 163 -7.31 3.37 4.64
C HIS A 163 -5.85 3.81 4.70
N LYS A 164 -5.36 4.11 5.90
CA LYS A 164 -4.00 4.65 6.11
C LYS A 164 -2.91 3.83 5.43
N THR A 165 -2.89 2.53 5.64
CA THR A 165 -1.86 1.63 5.09
C THR A 165 -1.88 1.54 3.55
N LEU A 166 -3.04 1.80 2.92
CA LEU A 166 -3.18 1.80 1.46
C LEU A 166 -3.03 3.19 0.84
N GLY A 167 -2.90 4.24 1.67
CA GLY A 167 -2.77 5.62 1.23
C GLY A 167 -1.46 6.29 1.65
N GLU A 168 -0.64 5.67 2.49
CA GLU A 168 0.66 6.21 2.90
C GLU A 168 1.79 5.65 2.05
N LEU A 169 2.75 6.49 1.69
CA LEU A 169 3.89 6.08 0.87
C LEU A 169 5.20 6.77 1.26
N ILE A 170 6.30 6.13 0.91
CA ILE A 170 7.62 6.76 0.90
C ILE A 170 8.29 6.52 -0.46
N LEU A 171 9.10 7.50 -0.88
CA LEU A 171 10.00 7.40 -2.02
C LEU A 171 11.42 7.13 -1.49
N ILE A 172 12.03 6.06 -1.98
CA ILE A 172 13.37 5.63 -1.59
C ILE A 172 14.28 5.77 -2.82
N ASP A 173 15.38 6.49 -2.67
CA ASP A 173 16.38 6.60 -3.72
C ASP A 173 17.02 5.22 -3.99
N ARG A 174 17.07 4.80 -5.25
CA ARG A 174 17.54 3.45 -5.64
C ARG A 174 19.04 3.26 -5.53
N ILE A 175 19.81 4.34 -5.44
CA ILE A 175 21.28 4.29 -5.37
C ILE A 175 21.72 4.32 -3.92
N THR A 176 21.20 5.29 -3.16
CA THR A 176 21.62 5.52 -1.77
C THR A 176 20.82 4.70 -0.76
N ASN A 177 19.64 4.19 -1.15
CA ASN A 177 18.65 3.56 -0.28
C ASN A 177 18.12 4.49 0.83
N MET A 178 18.30 5.80 0.69
CA MET A 178 17.76 6.81 1.61
C MET A 178 16.32 7.14 1.24
N THR A 179 15.51 7.44 2.26
CA THR A 179 14.16 7.96 2.05
C THR A 179 14.25 9.40 1.59
N SER A 180 13.78 9.67 0.36
CA SER A 180 13.81 11.01 -0.25
C SER A 180 12.51 11.79 -0.05
N ALA A 181 11.37 11.09 0.13
CA ALA A 181 10.08 11.72 0.42
C ALA A 181 9.16 10.80 1.20
N CYS A 182 8.20 11.39 1.89
CA CYS A 182 6.98 10.72 2.36
C CYS A 182 5.76 11.40 1.77
N GLY A 183 4.63 10.70 1.71
CA GLY A 183 3.41 11.28 1.15
C GLY A 183 2.17 10.46 1.39
N VAL A 184 1.05 11.00 0.91
CA VAL A 184 -0.28 10.40 1.02
C VAL A 184 -1.05 10.53 -0.29
N VAL A 185 -1.86 9.52 -0.57
CA VAL A 185 -2.80 9.45 -1.69
C VAL A 185 -4.11 10.13 -1.32
#